data_438a264b0ec69d8e883e3b2da0b0238a
#
_entry.id   438a264b0ec69d8e883e3b2da0b0238a
#
_cell.length_a   1.000
_cell.length_b   1.000
_cell.length_c   1.000
_cell.angle_alpha   90.00
_cell.angle_beta   90.00
_cell.angle_gamma   90.00
#
_symmetry.space_group_name_H-M   'P 1'
#
loop_
_entity.id
_entity.type
_entity.pdbx_description
1 polymer ?
#
loop_
_entity_poly.entity_id
_entity_poly.type
_entity_poly.pdbx_seq_one_letter_code
_entity_poly.pdbx_strand_id
1 'polypeptide(L)'
;LGRLFAAPADAANAVDWQKLACALALRGRMSVITGGPGTGKTYTAARLLALLFATAPDAAQLRVALAAPTGKAAARLKQSIDSSLLELKEAVGRELDLEALVKRMGAARTLHSLLGARPDTRRFAHHAGNPLDVDVLIVDEASMIHLEMMAALLQALPPTARLILLGDKDQLASVEAGAVLGDLCRDAQRGNYAPDTAAYAERVTGQSLPAQYLAPARALPLAQHTVMLRESRRFGGPIGQLAQAVNAGDAPAAMALLRTQTQAGLQAELWAREGGDVDAVVRSAVQGRGGMASYAAYAEVLQRHGQGKGRGFASEAEHWQWVRAVLAAFDRYRLLCAVRDGAWGVAGLNRAVEQALQAMGVIRKEGEWYMGRPVMITRNDAQLGVFNGDIGMALPSFADPARLRVYFMQGEQLHHVSTARLAHVETAFAMTVHKSQGSEFEHTALVLAAQGGNVLSRELVYTGITRARKAFSLWAEVPGLLVSAMGSPTQRSSGLLGFMERAQ
;
A
#
# COMPACT_ATOMS: atom_id res chain seq x y z
N LEU A 1 11.06 0.50 -26.34
CA LEU A 1 10.41 1.55 -25.54
C LEU A 1 9.23 2.18 -26.28
N GLY A 2 9.37 2.63 -27.51
CA GLY A 2 8.31 3.32 -28.27
C GLY A 2 7.01 2.54 -28.41
N ARG A 3 7.05 1.22 -28.50
CA ARG A 3 5.85 0.36 -28.59
C ARG A 3 5.18 0.09 -27.25
N LEU A 4 5.91 0.23 -26.15
CA LEU A 4 5.40 -0.05 -24.79
C LEU A 4 4.71 1.16 -24.15
N PHE A 5 4.97 2.35 -24.69
CA PHE A 5 4.40 3.60 -24.20
C PHE A 5 3.72 4.30 -25.38
N ALA A 6 2.42 4.55 -25.25
CA ALA A 6 1.68 5.34 -26.23
C ALA A 6 2.25 6.76 -26.27
N ALA A 7 2.34 7.34 -27.47
CA ALA A 7 2.68 8.75 -27.59
C ALA A 7 1.66 9.59 -26.80
N PRO A 8 2.08 10.53 -25.96
CA PRO A 8 1.14 11.42 -25.27
C PRO A 8 0.37 12.23 -26.31
N ALA A 9 -0.96 12.21 -26.21
CA ALA A 9 -1.84 12.83 -27.22
C ALA A 9 -1.71 14.36 -27.32
N ASP A 10 -1.17 15.05 -26.29
CA ASP A 10 -1.27 16.51 -26.15
C ASP A 10 -0.02 17.24 -25.66
N ALA A 11 1.17 16.66 -25.65
CA ALA A 11 2.29 17.34 -25.04
C ALA A 11 3.60 17.25 -25.82
N ALA A 12 3.81 18.18 -26.73
CA ALA A 12 5.11 18.37 -27.37
C ALA A 12 6.28 18.65 -26.39
N ASN A 13 6.00 18.90 -25.10
CA ASN A 13 6.97 19.25 -24.06
C ASN A 13 6.82 18.50 -22.72
N ALA A 14 5.89 17.55 -22.56
CA ALA A 14 5.75 16.82 -21.31
C ALA A 14 6.63 15.57 -21.29
N VAL A 15 7.41 15.41 -20.20
CA VAL A 15 8.28 14.23 -20.01
C VAL A 15 7.41 13.04 -19.60
N ASP A 16 7.47 11.94 -20.34
CA ASP A 16 6.94 10.66 -19.91
C ASP A 16 7.87 10.04 -18.85
N TRP A 17 7.55 10.29 -17.58
CA TRP A 17 8.33 9.83 -16.44
C TRP A 17 8.35 8.29 -16.32
N GLN A 18 7.35 7.59 -16.82
CA GLN A 18 7.31 6.13 -16.82
C GLN A 18 8.28 5.57 -17.85
N LYS A 19 8.32 6.16 -19.05
CA LYS A 19 9.26 5.81 -20.11
C LYS A 19 10.70 6.11 -19.67
N LEU A 20 10.92 7.27 -19.03
CA LEU A 20 12.22 7.64 -18.46
C LEU A 20 12.66 6.64 -17.38
N ALA A 21 11.76 6.25 -16.48
CA ALA A 21 12.06 5.29 -15.42
C ALA A 21 12.52 3.95 -16.00
N CYS A 22 11.87 3.46 -17.04
CA CYS A 22 12.30 2.24 -17.74
C CYS A 22 13.68 2.42 -18.40
N ALA A 23 13.92 3.55 -19.07
CA ALA A 23 15.20 3.82 -19.72
C ALA A 23 16.37 3.86 -18.71
N LEU A 24 16.22 4.59 -17.60
CA LEU A 24 17.27 4.67 -16.58
C LEU A 24 17.47 3.34 -15.84
N ALA A 25 16.41 2.56 -15.61
CA ALA A 25 16.51 1.24 -14.97
C ALA A 25 17.26 0.22 -15.85
N LEU A 26 17.24 0.34 -17.16
CA LEU A 26 18.04 -0.50 -18.07
C LEU A 26 19.55 -0.21 -17.94
N ARG A 27 19.93 1.01 -17.56
CA ARG A 27 21.32 1.45 -17.44
C ARG A 27 22.00 0.93 -16.16
N GLY A 28 21.23 0.81 -15.06
CA GLY A 28 21.77 0.50 -13.74
C GLY A 28 21.43 -0.91 -13.22
N ARG A 29 22.18 -1.35 -12.19
CA ARG A 29 21.87 -2.57 -11.45
C ARG A 29 20.92 -2.32 -10.28
N MET A 30 20.90 -1.10 -9.75
CA MET A 30 19.94 -0.66 -8.74
C MET A 30 19.17 0.53 -9.29
N SER A 31 17.85 0.49 -9.19
CA SER A 31 16.97 1.56 -9.63
C SER A 31 15.85 1.79 -8.63
N VAL A 32 15.49 3.03 -8.45
CA VAL A 32 14.39 3.44 -7.56
C VAL A 32 13.32 4.17 -8.38
N ILE A 33 12.11 3.66 -8.36
CA ILE A 33 10.94 4.28 -8.99
C ILE A 33 10.00 4.69 -7.88
N THR A 34 10.00 5.98 -7.56
CA THR A 34 9.14 6.54 -6.51
C THR A 34 7.98 7.31 -7.12
N GLY A 35 6.94 7.52 -6.32
CA GLY A 35 5.77 8.30 -6.72
C GLY A 35 4.56 7.98 -5.86
N GLY A 36 3.62 8.91 -5.78
CA GLY A 36 2.39 8.74 -5.03
C GLY A 36 1.52 7.57 -5.53
N PRO A 37 0.45 7.24 -4.83
CA PRO A 37 -0.49 6.23 -5.29
C PRO A 37 -1.11 6.63 -6.64
N GLY A 38 -1.37 5.65 -7.48
CA GLY A 38 -1.97 5.88 -8.81
C GLY A 38 -1.05 6.47 -9.87
N THR A 39 0.25 6.71 -9.59
CA THR A 39 1.23 7.19 -10.57
C THR A 39 1.69 6.11 -11.57
N GLY A 40 1.27 4.85 -11.36
CA GLY A 40 1.58 3.77 -12.28
C GLY A 40 2.93 3.09 -12.02
N LYS A 41 3.41 3.05 -10.78
CA LYS A 41 4.65 2.33 -10.41
C LYS A 41 4.65 0.88 -10.90
N THR A 42 3.60 0.12 -10.59
CA THR A 42 3.48 -1.29 -10.98
C THR A 42 3.31 -1.45 -12.51
N TYR A 43 2.58 -0.55 -13.14
CA TYR A 43 2.45 -0.47 -14.60
C TYR A 43 3.84 -0.25 -15.26
N THR A 44 4.64 0.67 -14.71
CA THR A 44 6.02 0.93 -15.17
C THR A 44 6.91 -0.29 -14.96
N ALA A 45 6.78 -0.97 -13.81
CA ALA A 45 7.54 -2.18 -13.50
C ALA A 45 7.23 -3.34 -14.47
N ALA A 46 5.97 -3.54 -14.85
CA ALA A 46 5.59 -4.55 -15.85
C ALA A 46 6.22 -4.27 -17.21
N ARG A 47 6.24 -2.99 -17.65
CA ARG A 47 6.90 -2.59 -18.91
C ARG A 47 8.40 -2.75 -18.86
N LEU A 48 8.99 -2.42 -17.71
CA LEU A 48 10.42 -2.64 -17.49
C LEU A 48 10.77 -4.14 -17.55
N LEU A 49 9.93 -5.00 -16.96
CA LEU A 49 10.11 -6.46 -17.06
C LEU A 49 10.03 -6.95 -18.51
N ALA A 50 9.06 -6.48 -19.27
CA ALA A 50 8.95 -6.80 -20.70
C ALA A 50 10.20 -6.36 -21.47
N LEU A 51 10.77 -5.19 -21.16
CA LEU A 51 12.03 -4.70 -21.75
C LEU A 51 13.23 -5.55 -21.37
N LEU A 52 13.36 -5.89 -20.09
CA LEU A 52 14.45 -6.75 -19.59
C LEU A 52 14.38 -8.13 -20.23
N PHE A 53 13.17 -8.67 -20.37
CA PHE A 53 12.94 -9.94 -21.05
C PHE A 53 13.31 -9.87 -22.55
N ALA A 54 12.91 -8.78 -23.23
CA ALA A 54 13.23 -8.56 -24.63
C ALA A 54 14.74 -8.35 -24.91
N THR A 55 15.49 -7.85 -23.93
CA THR A 55 16.92 -7.51 -24.06
C THR A 55 17.83 -8.53 -23.39
N ALA A 56 17.28 -9.54 -22.74
CA ALA A 56 18.08 -10.60 -22.12
C ALA A 56 18.78 -11.43 -23.19
N PRO A 57 20.05 -11.78 -23.02
CA PRO A 57 20.79 -12.66 -23.94
C PRO A 57 20.12 -14.03 -24.08
N ASP A 58 19.60 -14.56 -22.99
CA ASP A 58 18.78 -15.76 -22.93
C ASP A 58 17.53 -15.48 -22.09
N ALA A 59 16.47 -15.05 -22.78
CA ALA A 59 15.18 -14.79 -22.15
C ALA A 59 14.59 -16.02 -21.46
N ALA A 60 14.94 -17.24 -21.94
CA ALA A 60 14.47 -18.48 -21.36
C ALA A 60 15.06 -18.77 -19.98
N GLN A 61 16.20 -18.20 -19.64
CA GLN A 61 16.88 -18.41 -18.38
C GLN A 61 16.74 -17.25 -17.40
N LEU A 62 16.06 -16.17 -17.78
CA LEU A 62 15.91 -15.00 -16.93
C LEU A 62 15.08 -15.32 -15.66
N ARG A 63 15.71 -15.23 -14.49
CA ARG A 63 15.12 -15.50 -13.18
C ARG A 63 14.62 -14.20 -12.55
N VAL A 64 13.30 -14.04 -12.51
CA VAL A 64 12.65 -12.86 -11.96
C VAL A 64 11.98 -13.20 -10.65
N ALA A 65 12.27 -12.45 -9.60
CA ALA A 65 11.57 -12.52 -8.32
C ALA A 65 10.82 -11.22 -8.02
N LEU A 66 9.63 -11.37 -7.43
CA LEU A 66 8.79 -10.28 -6.96
C LEU A 66 8.68 -10.36 -5.44
N ALA A 67 8.89 -9.26 -4.75
CA ALA A 67 8.81 -9.21 -3.30
C ALA A 67 8.13 -7.93 -2.79
N ALA A 68 7.62 -8.00 -1.55
CA ALA A 68 7.14 -6.84 -0.81
C ALA A 68 7.33 -7.09 0.70
N PRO A 69 7.25 -6.07 1.56
CA PRO A 69 7.36 -6.24 3.01
C PRO A 69 6.24 -7.09 3.62
N THR A 70 5.04 -7.07 3.05
CA THR A 70 3.86 -7.80 3.57
C THR A 70 3.31 -8.78 2.54
N GLY A 71 2.62 -9.85 3.01
CA GLY A 71 2.00 -10.86 2.14
C GLY A 71 0.93 -10.26 1.23
N LYS A 72 0.09 -9.36 1.77
CA LYS A 72 -0.94 -8.67 0.98
C LYS A 72 -0.35 -7.80 -0.14
N ALA A 73 0.71 -7.06 0.15
CA ALA A 73 1.40 -6.26 -0.87
C ALA A 73 2.06 -7.15 -1.93
N ALA A 74 2.68 -8.26 -1.55
CA ALA A 74 3.28 -9.22 -2.47
C ALA A 74 2.25 -9.84 -3.42
N ALA A 75 1.12 -10.30 -2.90
CA ALA A 75 0.03 -10.86 -3.70
C ALA A 75 -0.53 -9.83 -4.69
N ARG A 76 -0.74 -8.59 -4.23
CA ARG A 76 -1.21 -7.47 -5.06
C ARG A 76 -0.21 -7.09 -6.16
N LEU A 77 1.09 -7.07 -5.83
CA LEU A 77 2.15 -6.81 -6.80
C LEU A 77 2.11 -7.83 -7.93
N LYS A 78 2.04 -9.13 -7.59
CA LYS A 78 1.99 -10.22 -8.59
C LYS A 78 0.77 -10.07 -9.49
N GLN A 79 -0.42 -9.93 -8.91
CA GLN A 79 -1.66 -9.77 -9.68
C GLN A 79 -1.60 -8.56 -10.63
N SER A 80 -1.12 -7.41 -10.14
CA SER A 80 -1.04 -6.19 -10.95
C SER A 80 -0.01 -6.31 -12.07
N ILE A 81 1.13 -6.95 -11.83
CA ILE A 81 2.14 -7.19 -12.87
C ILE A 81 1.61 -8.16 -13.91
N ASP A 82 0.99 -9.27 -13.50
CA ASP A 82 0.43 -10.26 -14.42
C ASP A 82 -0.63 -9.63 -15.33
N SER A 83 -1.59 -8.88 -14.76
CA SER A 83 -2.61 -8.17 -15.54
C SER A 83 -1.97 -7.19 -16.53
N SER A 84 -0.99 -6.40 -16.09
CA SER A 84 -0.32 -5.42 -16.94
C SER A 84 0.52 -6.07 -18.06
N LEU A 85 1.12 -7.24 -17.83
CA LEU A 85 1.84 -7.98 -18.86
C LEU A 85 0.89 -8.62 -19.87
N LEU A 86 -0.28 -9.10 -19.43
CA LEU A 86 -1.31 -9.63 -20.33
C LEU A 86 -1.91 -8.54 -21.22
N GLU A 87 -2.17 -7.35 -20.68
CA GLU A 87 -2.60 -6.19 -21.47
C GLU A 87 -1.54 -5.78 -22.50
N LEU A 88 -0.26 -5.83 -22.12
CA LEU A 88 0.84 -5.53 -23.03
C LEU A 88 0.96 -6.52 -24.19
N LYS A 89 0.53 -7.77 -24.03
CA LYS A 89 0.53 -8.79 -25.08
C LYS A 89 -0.24 -8.31 -26.32
N GLU A 90 -1.34 -7.61 -26.13
CA GLU A 90 -2.14 -7.06 -27.24
C GLU A 90 -1.38 -5.96 -28.01
N ALA A 91 -0.59 -5.14 -27.29
CA ALA A 91 0.15 -4.01 -27.88
C ALA A 91 1.47 -4.43 -28.55
N VAL A 92 2.16 -5.45 -27.99
CA VAL A 92 3.50 -5.89 -28.46
C VAL A 92 3.39 -7.05 -29.47
N GLY A 93 2.24 -7.71 -29.53
CA GLY A 93 2.00 -8.82 -30.47
C GLY A 93 2.77 -10.09 -30.11
N ARG A 94 3.08 -10.91 -31.15
CA ARG A 94 3.74 -12.20 -30.96
C ARG A 94 5.27 -12.13 -30.81
N GLU A 95 5.84 -10.94 -30.84
CA GLU A 95 7.30 -10.76 -30.78
C GLU A 95 7.91 -11.11 -29.42
N LEU A 96 7.12 -11.02 -28.34
CA LEU A 96 7.54 -11.36 -26.97
C LEU A 96 6.58 -12.35 -26.35
N ASP A 97 7.08 -13.49 -25.88
CA ASP A 97 6.30 -14.47 -25.14
C ASP A 97 6.12 -14.04 -23.67
N LEU A 98 5.24 -13.05 -23.46
CA LEU A 98 4.95 -12.53 -22.13
C LEU A 98 4.20 -13.55 -21.24
N GLU A 99 3.52 -14.53 -21.83
CA GLU A 99 2.90 -15.62 -21.06
C GLU A 99 3.96 -16.54 -20.43
N ALA A 100 5.03 -16.84 -21.16
CA ALA A 100 6.15 -17.57 -20.61
C ALA A 100 6.81 -16.81 -19.46
N LEU A 101 6.94 -15.47 -19.58
CA LEU A 101 7.45 -14.63 -18.51
C LEU A 101 6.56 -14.72 -17.25
N VAL A 102 5.24 -14.56 -17.41
CA VAL A 102 4.27 -14.64 -16.29
C VAL A 102 4.34 -15.99 -15.58
N LYS A 103 4.41 -17.10 -16.34
CA LYS A 103 4.51 -18.45 -15.77
C LYS A 103 5.81 -18.66 -14.98
N ARG A 104 6.92 -18.07 -15.41
CA ARG A 104 8.24 -18.23 -14.77
C ARG A 104 8.41 -17.40 -13.52
N MET A 105 7.79 -16.22 -13.45
CA MET A 105 7.94 -15.35 -12.28
C MET A 105 7.49 -15.97 -10.94
N GLY A 106 6.72 -17.05 -10.99
CA GLY A 106 6.22 -17.71 -9.78
C GLY A 106 5.36 -16.79 -8.90
N ALA A 107 5.18 -17.17 -7.65
CA ALA A 107 4.46 -16.36 -6.66
C ALA A 107 5.36 -15.24 -6.10
N ALA A 108 4.80 -14.05 -5.89
CA ALA A 108 5.49 -13.03 -5.13
C ALA A 108 5.61 -13.43 -3.66
N ARG A 109 6.70 -13.03 -3.02
CA ARG A 109 7.02 -13.41 -1.64
C ARG A 109 7.15 -12.17 -0.74
N THR A 110 6.98 -12.37 0.58
CA THR A 110 7.47 -11.34 1.51
C THR A 110 9.00 -11.33 1.51
N LEU A 111 9.61 -10.18 1.82
CA LEU A 111 11.08 -10.10 1.94
C LEU A 111 11.63 -11.11 2.94
N HIS A 112 10.95 -11.31 4.07
CA HIS A 112 11.32 -12.35 5.05
C HIS A 112 11.29 -13.76 4.44
N SER A 113 10.26 -14.09 3.68
CA SER A 113 10.15 -15.38 3.00
C SER A 113 11.20 -15.53 1.89
N LEU A 114 11.46 -14.47 1.13
CA LEU A 114 12.45 -14.47 0.06
C LEU A 114 13.85 -14.72 0.61
N LEU A 115 14.22 -14.03 1.70
CA LEU A 115 15.53 -14.16 2.35
C LEU A 115 15.65 -15.45 3.18
N GLY A 116 14.56 -16.19 3.38
CA GLY A 116 14.54 -17.42 4.17
C GLY A 116 14.70 -17.13 5.67
N ALA A 117 13.80 -16.32 6.23
CA ALA A 117 13.77 -16.03 7.66
C ALA A 117 13.61 -17.32 8.48
N ARG A 118 14.42 -17.47 9.53
CA ARG A 118 14.39 -18.58 10.46
C ARG A 118 13.67 -18.16 11.74
N PRO A 119 12.67 -18.93 12.22
CA PRO A 119 11.83 -18.53 13.37
C PRO A 119 12.60 -18.16 14.64
N ASP A 120 13.70 -18.89 14.92
CA ASP A 120 14.41 -18.81 16.18
C ASP A 120 15.69 -17.96 16.13
N THR A 121 15.94 -17.32 15.00
CA THR A 121 17.13 -16.48 14.81
C THR A 121 16.81 -15.19 14.07
N ARG A 122 17.64 -14.16 14.24
CA ARG A 122 17.58 -12.95 13.41
C ARG A 122 18.35 -13.12 12.07
N ARG A 123 18.77 -14.33 11.74
CA ARG A 123 19.59 -14.61 10.53
C ARG A 123 18.67 -15.11 9.42
N PHE A 124 19.01 -14.73 8.20
CA PHE A 124 18.41 -15.22 6.98
C PHE A 124 19.20 -16.39 6.39
N ALA A 125 18.52 -17.24 5.63
CA ALA A 125 19.17 -18.33 4.90
C ALA A 125 20.03 -17.78 3.75
N HIS A 126 19.55 -16.73 3.07
CA HIS A 126 20.27 -16.05 2.00
C HIS A 126 21.08 -14.87 2.55
N HIS A 127 22.34 -14.81 2.18
CA HIS A 127 23.35 -13.83 2.58
C HIS A 127 24.52 -13.85 1.59
N ALA A 128 25.57 -13.07 1.76
CA ALA A 128 26.70 -12.98 0.84
C ALA A 128 27.38 -14.35 0.50
N GLY A 129 27.40 -15.29 1.44
CA GLY A 129 27.92 -16.65 1.21
C GLY A 129 26.89 -17.63 0.63
N ASN A 130 25.62 -17.27 0.56
CA ASN A 130 24.56 -18.06 -0.04
C ASN A 130 23.55 -17.10 -0.70
N PRO A 131 23.89 -16.50 -1.85
CA PRO A 131 23.06 -15.47 -2.47
C PRO A 131 21.74 -16.04 -3.00
N LEU A 132 20.83 -15.12 -3.28
CA LEU A 132 19.59 -15.45 -3.97
C LEU A 132 19.86 -15.90 -5.41
N ASP A 133 19.06 -16.83 -5.89
CA ASP A 133 19.11 -17.29 -7.27
C ASP A 133 18.17 -16.43 -8.15
N VAL A 134 18.59 -15.17 -8.42
CA VAL A 134 17.80 -14.18 -9.18
C VAL A 134 18.67 -13.35 -10.11
N ASP A 135 18.14 -12.95 -11.24
CA ASP A 135 18.73 -11.99 -12.17
C ASP A 135 18.06 -10.63 -12.05
N VAL A 136 16.75 -10.61 -11.76
CA VAL A 136 15.95 -9.40 -11.56
C VAL A 136 15.10 -9.56 -10.30
N LEU A 137 15.21 -8.63 -9.36
CA LEU A 137 14.37 -8.54 -8.18
C LEU A 137 13.61 -7.22 -8.18
N ILE A 138 12.29 -7.29 -8.17
CA ILE A 138 11.41 -6.13 -7.96
C ILE A 138 10.86 -6.19 -6.55
N VAL A 139 11.02 -5.09 -5.83
CA VAL A 139 10.49 -4.93 -4.47
C VAL A 139 9.53 -3.75 -4.43
N ASP A 140 8.26 -4.01 -4.12
CA ASP A 140 7.23 -2.98 -3.94
C ASP A 140 7.08 -2.60 -2.47
N GLU A 141 6.39 -1.47 -2.22
CA GLU A 141 6.21 -0.87 -0.89
C GLU A 141 7.55 -0.68 -0.15
N ALA A 142 8.58 -0.23 -0.88
CA ALA A 142 9.93 -0.07 -0.34
C ALA A 142 10.05 0.98 0.79
N SER A 143 9.05 1.86 0.96
CA SER A 143 8.95 2.78 2.12
C SER A 143 8.88 2.05 3.47
N MET A 144 8.38 0.81 3.48
CA MET A 144 8.27 -0.01 4.68
C MET A 144 9.55 -0.80 5.01
N ILE A 145 10.60 -0.70 4.20
CA ILE A 145 11.84 -1.44 4.41
C ILE A 145 12.73 -0.66 5.37
N HIS A 146 13.06 -1.26 6.52
CA HIS A 146 13.98 -0.68 7.47
C HIS A 146 15.45 -0.97 7.10
N LEU A 147 16.38 -0.28 7.75
CA LEU A 147 17.81 -0.31 7.38
C LEU A 147 18.42 -1.72 7.44
N GLU A 148 18.13 -2.49 8.48
CA GLU A 148 18.67 -3.86 8.63
C GLU A 148 18.13 -4.80 7.53
N MET A 149 16.85 -4.69 7.18
CA MET A 149 16.25 -5.48 6.11
C MET A 149 16.86 -5.11 4.75
N MET A 150 17.07 -3.82 4.48
CA MET A 150 17.74 -3.38 3.25
C MET A 150 19.17 -3.89 3.18
N ALA A 151 19.92 -3.83 4.28
CA ALA A 151 21.28 -4.36 4.34
C ALA A 151 21.32 -5.88 4.08
N ALA A 152 20.40 -6.64 4.71
CA ALA A 152 20.29 -8.08 4.48
C ALA A 152 19.92 -8.41 3.03
N LEU A 153 19.02 -7.64 2.43
CA LEU A 153 18.63 -7.79 1.04
C LEU A 153 19.80 -7.55 0.09
N LEU A 154 20.55 -6.46 0.28
CA LEU A 154 21.70 -6.13 -0.55
C LEU A 154 22.84 -7.17 -0.41
N GLN A 155 23.06 -7.71 0.79
CA GLN A 155 24.04 -8.79 1.02
C GLN A 155 23.65 -10.11 0.35
N ALA A 156 22.34 -10.39 0.25
CA ALA A 156 21.82 -11.61 -0.36
C ALA A 156 21.73 -11.54 -1.89
N LEU A 157 21.83 -10.36 -2.49
CA LEU A 157 21.75 -10.20 -3.94
C LEU A 157 23.07 -10.59 -4.62
N PRO A 158 23.02 -11.40 -5.72
CA PRO A 158 24.18 -11.60 -6.57
C PRO A 158 24.69 -10.27 -7.13
N PRO A 159 26.01 -10.06 -7.28
CA PRO A 159 26.55 -8.83 -7.85
C PRO A 159 26.06 -8.51 -9.28
N THR A 160 25.60 -9.52 -10.01
CA THR A 160 25.07 -9.39 -11.38
C THR A 160 23.58 -9.07 -11.41
N ALA A 161 22.86 -9.26 -10.31
CA ALA A 161 21.42 -9.07 -10.25
C ALA A 161 21.02 -7.57 -10.36
N ARG A 162 19.83 -7.34 -10.88
CA ARG A 162 19.20 -6.03 -10.92
C ARG A 162 18.17 -5.90 -9.80
N LEU A 163 18.27 -4.86 -8.99
CA LEU A 163 17.32 -4.49 -7.95
C LEU A 163 16.49 -3.30 -8.39
N ILE A 164 15.17 -3.45 -8.39
CA ILE A 164 14.22 -2.39 -8.71
C ILE A 164 13.34 -2.17 -7.47
N LEU A 165 13.49 -1.00 -6.85
CA LEU A 165 12.71 -0.59 -5.68
C LEU A 165 11.55 0.29 -6.14
N LEU A 166 10.34 -0.12 -5.81
CA LEU A 166 9.11 0.64 -6.03
C LEU A 166 8.58 1.12 -4.67
N GLY A 167 8.18 2.37 -4.58
CA GLY A 167 7.61 2.87 -3.33
C GLY A 167 7.18 4.33 -3.43
N ASP A 168 6.61 4.83 -2.38
CA ASP A 168 6.25 6.23 -2.24
C ASP A 168 7.11 6.84 -1.13
N LYS A 169 8.01 7.75 -1.50
CA LYS A 169 8.96 8.38 -0.57
C LYS A 169 8.28 9.24 0.49
N ASP A 170 7.04 9.67 0.21
CA ASP A 170 6.27 10.59 1.04
C ASP A 170 5.30 9.87 1.98
N GLN A 171 5.14 8.54 1.84
CA GLN A 171 4.40 7.71 2.79
C GLN A 171 5.19 7.44 4.08
N LEU A 172 4.47 6.98 5.10
CA LEU A 172 5.09 6.53 6.34
C LEU A 172 6.22 5.55 6.08
N ALA A 173 7.38 5.84 6.64
CA ALA A 173 8.49 4.91 6.69
C ALA A 173 8.19 3.75 7.65
N SER A 174 9.03 2.72 7.64
CA SER A 174 8.93 1.57 8.56
C SER A 174 8.89 2.04 10.03
N VAL A 175 8.26 1.27 10.90
CA VAL A 175 8.24 1.56 12.35
C VAL A 175 9.66 1.44 12.94
N GLU A 176 10.47 0.55 12.39
CA GLU A 176 11.86 0.30 12.78
C GLU A 176 12.81 1.40 12.26
N ALA A 177 14.04 1.42 12.76
CA ALA A 177 14.99 2.49 12.50
C ALA A 177 15.35 2.67 11.01
N GLY A 178 15.37 3.93 10.58
CA GLY A 178 15.79 4.38 9.25
C GLY A 178 14.65 4.67 8.27
N ALA A 179 14.79 5.75 7.51
CA ALA A 179 13.90 6.12 6.40
C ALA A 179 14.63 5.84 5.07
N VAL A 180 14.99 4.58 4.81
CA VAL A 180 15.90 4.20 3.72
C VAL A 180 15.41 4.72 2.38
N LEU A 181 14.14 4.49 2.02
CA LEU A 181 13.62 4.97 0.74
C LEU A 181 13.63 6.50 0.64
N GLY A 182 13.29 7.21 1.74
CA GLY A 182 13.36 8.66 1.80
C GLY A 182 14.75 9.19 1.52
N ASP A 183 15.78 8.58 2.15
CA ASP A 183 17.18 8.93 1.93
C ASP A 183 17.63 8.63 0.49
N LEU A 184 17.27 7.47 -0.06
CA LEU A 184 17.55 7.11 -1.45
C LEU A 184 16.87 8.04 -2.46
N CYS A 185 15.73 8.63 -2.10
CA CYS A 185 14.92 9.51 -2.94
C CYS A 185 15.11 11.00 -2.65
N ARG A 186 16.13 11.41 -1.90
CA ARG A 186 16.35 12.82 -1.50
C ARG A 186 16.25 13.79 -2.68
N ASP A 187 16.84 13.44 -3.79
CA ASP A 187 16.87 14.30 -4.99
C ASP A 187 15.73 14.00 -5.99
N ALA A 188 14.88 13.02 -5.73
CA ALA A 188 13.87 12.55 -6.68
C ALA A 188 12.94 13.67 -7.18
N GLN A 189 12.58 14.64 -6.31
CA GLN A 189 11.75 15.79 -6.67
C GLN A 189 12.45 16.71 -7.67
N ARG A 190 13.75 16.94 -7.49
CA ARG A 190 14.56 17.82 -8.33
C ARG A 190 15.13 17.10 -9.56
N GLY A 191 15.18 15.78 -9.55
CA GLY A 191 15.84 14.95 -10.55
C GLY A 191 17.36 14.98 -10.39
N ASN A 192 17.98 16.14 -10.48
CA ASN A 192 19.44 16.34 -10.41
C ASN A 192 20.21 15.41 -11.36
N TYR A 193 19.69 15.25 -12.58
CA TYR A 193 20.32 14.39 -13.59
C TYR A 193 21.56 15.05 -14.18
N ALA A 194 22.65 14.28 -14.24
CA ALA A 194 23.88 14.71 -14.88
C ALA A 194 23.70 14.84 -16.42
N PRO A 195 24.52 15.65 -17.10
CA PRO A 195 24.43 15.85 -18.55
C PRO A 195 24.48 14.55 -19.37
N ASP A 196 25.33 13.60 -18.98
CA ASP A 196 25.44 12.30 -19.64
C ASP A 196 24.18 11.42 -19.43
N THR A 197 23.54 11.52 -18.27
CA THR A 197 22.25 10.87 -18.01
C THR A 197 21.13 11.50 -18.83
N ALA A 198 21.10 12.82 -18.95
CA ALA A 198 20.13 13.53 -19.78
C ALA A 198 20.31 13.18 -21.26
N ALA A 199 21.53 13.20 -21.78
CA ALA A 199 21.84 12.80 -23.15
C ALA A 199 21.48 11.33 -23.44
N TYR A 200 21.72 10.42 -22.48
CA TYR A 200 21.27 9.03 -22.59
C TYR A 200 19.74 8.94 -22.64
N ALA A 201 19.05 9.63 -21.73
CA ALA A 201 17.59 9.66 -21.67
C ALA A 201 17.00 10.14 -22.99
N GLU A 202 17.50 11.26 -23.54
CA GLU A 202 17.05 11.81 -24.81
C GLU A 202 17.25 10.83 -25.97
N ARG A 203 18.43 10.23 -26.07
CA ARG A 203 18.74 9.24 -27.13
C ARG A 203 17.82 8.02 -27.07
N VAL A 204 17.46 7.53 -25.86
CA VAL A 204 16.72 6.27 -25.69
C VAL A 204 15.20 6.51 -25.68
N THR A 205 14.76 7.64 -25.14
CA THR A 205 13.32 7.95 -25.02
C THR A 205 12.82 8.87 -26.14
N GLY A 206 13.71 9.61 -26.80
CA GLY A 206 13.35 10.67 -27.72
C GLY A 206 12.83 11.95 -27.05
N GLN A 207 13.07 12.11 -25.74
CA GLN A 207 12.54 13.22 -24.93
C GLN A 207 13.68 13.93 -24.21
N SER A 208 13.81 15.23 -24.41
CA SER A 208 14.75 16.08 -23.67
C SER A 208 14.24 16.39 -22.28
N LEU A 209 15.12 16.33 -21.28
CA LEU A 209 14.77 16.67 -19.90
C LEU A 209 14.80 18.20 -19.72
N PRO A 210 13.74 18.82 -19.15
CA PRO A 210 13.74 20.25 -18.82
C PRO A 210 14.89 20.63 -17.87
N ALA A 211 15.45 21.83 -18.04
CA ALA A 211 16.61 22.32 -17.30
C ALA A 211 16.45 22.26 -15.78
N GLN A 212 15.23 22.41 -15.29
CA GLN A 212 14.91 22.34 -13.85
C GLN A 212 15.20 20.96 -13.20
N TYR A 213 15.34 19.90 -14.00
CA TYR A 213 15.66 18.54 -13.53
C TYR A 213 17.12 18.15 -13.72
N LEU A 214 17.91 19.05 -14.32
CA LEU A 214 19.35 18.83 -14.52
C LEU A 214 20.13 19.26 -13.29
N ALA A 215 21.22 18.58 -13.00
CA ALA A 215 22.11 18.94 -11.91
C ALA A 215 22.86 20.24 -12.23
N PRO A 216 22.82 21.25 -11.34
CA PRO A 216 23.51 22.52 -11.56
C PRO A 216 25.03 22.40 -11.45
N ALA A 217 25.53 21.41 -10.72
CA ALA A 217 26.95 21.16 -10.49
C ALA A 217 27.23 19.65 -10.35
N ARG A 218 27.54 19.18 -9.12
CA ARG A 218 27.84 17.77 -8.84
C ARG A 218 26.56 16.98 -8.58
N ALA A 219 26.30 15.95 -9.37
CA ALA A 219 25.16 15.05 -9.20
C ALA A 219 25.53 13.83 -8.37
N LEU A 220 24.65 13.38 -7.47
CA LEU A 220 24.80 12.14 -6.75
C LEU A 220 24.62 10.94 -7.68
N PRO A 221 25.46 9.88 -7.58
CA PRO A 221 25.33 8.69 -8.42
C PRO A 221 23.95 8.05 -8.35
N LEU A 222 23.33 7.99 -7.16
CA LEU A 222 22.02 7.38 -6.98
C LEU A 222 20.88 8.19 -7.64
N ALA A 223 21.00 9.52 -7.71
CA ALA A 223 20.04 10.35 -8.42
C ALA A 223 19.92 9.95 -9.90
N GLN A 224 21.02 9.42 -10.50
CA GLN A 224 21.06 8.96 -11.89
C GLN A 224 20.23 7.69 -12.14
N HIS A 225 19.81 6.99 -11.08
CA HIS A 225 19.04 5.76 -11.11
C HIS A 225 17.70 5.88 -10.36
N THR A 226 17.34 7.10 -9.95
CA THR A 226 16.10 7.38 -9.20
C THR A 226 15.18 8.22 -10.08
N VAL A 227 13.94 7.73 -10.27
CA VAL A 227 12.91 8.46 -11.02
C VAL A 227 11.66 8.62 -10.17
N MET A 228 11.15 9.85 -10.11
CA MET A 228 9.86 10.16 -9.49
C MET A 228 8.78 10.24 -10.56
N LEU A 229 7.79 9.37 -10.47
CA LEU A 229 6.57 9.46 -11.27
C LEU A 229 5.69 10.59 -10.71
N ARG A 230 5.38 11.58 -11.55
CA ARG A 230 4.80 12.86 -11.08
C ARG A 230 3.31 12.96 -11.29
N GLU A 231 2.78 12.23 -12.28
CA GLU A 231 1.38 12.29 -12.66
C GLU A 231 0.61 11.12 -12.06
N SER A 232 -0.41 11.41 -11.28
CA SER A 232 -1.32 10.40 -10.78
C SER A 232 -2.56 10.33 -11.67
N ARG A 233 -2.82 9.18 -12.26
CA ARG A 233 -4.05 8.91 -13.01
C ARG A 233 -5.26 8.69 -12.10
N ARG A 234 -5.02 8.52 -10.81
CA ARG A 234 -6.05 8.17 -9.82
C ARG A 234 -6.49 9.35 -8.97
N PHE A 235 -5.56 10.24 -8.66
CA PHE A 235 -5.76 11.36 -7.75
C PHE A 235 -5.82 12.69 -8.48
N GLY A 236 -6.67 12.78 -9.52
CA GLY A 236 -6.96 14.06 -10.20
C GLY A 236 -8.04 14.90 -9.48
N GLY A 237 -8.78 14.30 -8.52
CA GLY A 237 -9.87 14.92 -7.79
C GLY A 237 -9.47 15.54 -6.44
N PRO A 238 -10.47 15.92 -5.61
CA PRO A 238 -10.25 16.58 -4.33
C PRO A 238 -9.35 15.80 -3.37
N ILE A 239 -9.42 14.46 -3.33
CA ILE A 239 -8.54 13.62 -2.49
C ILE A 239 -7.08 13.80 -2.89
N GLY A 240 -6.80 13.85 -4.19
CA GLY A 240 -5.44 14.05 -4.69
C GLY A 240 -4.91 15.45 -4.39
N GLN A 241 -5.75 16.46 -4.56
CA GLN A 241 -5.38 17.85 -4.22
C GLN A 241 -5.08 17.98 -2.72
N LEU A 242 -5.89 17.35 -1.85
CA LEU A 242 -5.61 17.33 -0.41
C LEU A 242 -4.29 16.63 -0.08
N ALA A 243 -4.04 15.47 -0.70
CA ALA A 243 -2.78 14.74 -0.52
C ALA A 243 -1.56 15.57 -0.96
N GLN A 244 -1.66 16.29 -2.07
CA GLN A 244 -0.60 17.19 -2.55
C GLN A 244 -0.38 18.37 -1.60
N ALA A 245 -1.45 19.05 -1.14
CA ALA A 245 -1.35 20.14 -0.18
C ALA A 245 -0.72 19.70 1.13
N VAL A 246 -1.12 18.53 1.66
CA VAL A 246 -0.53 17.95 2.87
C VAL A 246 0.95 17.63 2.66
N ASN A 247 1.31 17.00 1.54
CA ASN A 247 2.69 16.66 1.25
C ASN A 247 3.59 17.89 1.08
N ALA A 248 3.05 18.95 0.47
CA ALA A 248 3.74 20.24 0.35
C ALA A 248 3.84 21.00 1.69
N GLY A 249 3.11 20.60 2.74
CA GLY A 249 3.00 21.33 3.98
C GLY A 249 2.14 22.60 3.88
N ASP A 250 1.34 22.72 2.81
CA ASP A 250 0.46 23.86 2.57
C ASP A 250 -0.85 23.73 3.38
N ALA A 251 -0.76 24.05 4.66
CA ALA A 251 -1.90 23.96 5.56
C ALA A 251 -3.07 24.90 5.15
N PRO A 252 -2.85 26.15 4.72
CA PRO A 252 -3.92 27.00 4.21
C PRO A 252 -4.70 26.37 3.07
N ALA A 253 -4.03 25.84 2.05
CA ALA A 253 -4.67 25.18 0.92
C ALA A 253 -5.44 23.91 1.33
N ALA A 254 -4.84 23.06 2.18
CA ALA A 254 -5.50 21.87 2.70
C ALA A 254 -6.78 22.20 3.48
N MET A 255 -6.72 23.19 4.37
CA MET A 255 -7.87 23.60 5.17
C MET A 255 -8.96 24.29 4.33
N ALA A 256 -8.59 25.09 3.34
CA ALA A 256 -9.55 25.70 2.41
C ALA A 256 -10.29 24.64 1.63
N LEU A 257 -9.58 23.66 1.09
CA LEU A 257 -10.18 22.54 0.34
C LEU A 257 -11.14 21.71 1.21
N LEU A 258 -10.73 21.34 2.43
CA LEU A 258 -11.58 20.59 3.37
C LEU A 258 -12.84 21.37 3.73
N ARG A 259 -12.72 22.69 4.00
CA ARG A 259 -13.89 23.54 4.31
C ARG A 259 -14.88 23.61 3.14
N THR A 260 -14.38 23.89 1.94
CA THR A 260 -15.21 23.98 0.72
C THR A 260 -15.95 22.67 0.47
N GLN A 261 -15.26 21.54 0.56
CA GLN A 261 -15.85 20.22 0.34
C GLN A 261 -16.82 19.83 1.45
N THR A 262 -16.50 20.14 2.72
CA THR A 262 -17.43 19.88 3.85
C THR A 262 -18.70 20.71 3.73
N GLN A 263 -18.61 21.97 3.28
CA GLN A 263 -19.78 22.83 3.02
C GLN A 263 -20.64 22.35 1.84
N ALA A 264 -20.06 21.66 0.86
CA ALA A 264 -20.80 21.02 -0.23
C ALA A 264 -21.71 19.87 0.23
N GLY A 265 -21.54 19.42 1.47
CA GLY A 265 -22.44 18.49 2.13
C GLY A 265 -21.86 17.10 2.38
N LEU A 266 -22.71 16.23 2.94
CA LEU A 266 -22.31 14.88 3.36
C LEU A 266 -21.93 13.94 2.20
N GLN A 267 -22.29 14.28 0.97
CA GLN A 267 -21.97 13.49 -0.23
C GLN A 267 -20.63 13.88 -0.87
N ALA A 268 -19.95 14.93 -0.37
CA ALA A 268 -18.66 15.35 -0.90
C ALA A 268 -17.58 14.26 -0.71
N GLU A 269 -16.65 14.22 -1.64
CA GLU A 269 -15.50 13.27 -1.58
C GLU A 269 -14.65 13.50 -0.34
N LEU A 270 -14.47 14.76 0.06
CA LEU A 270 -13.77 15.14 1.29
C LEU A 270 -14.75 15.69 2.30
N TRP A 271 -14.55 15.31 3.55
CA TRP A 271 -15.30 15.83 4.67
C TRP A 271 -14.42 15.88 5.91
N ALA A 272 -14.59 16.91 6.74
CA ALA A 272 -13.81 17.06 7.94
C ALA A 272 -14.67 17.57 9.10
N ARG A 273 -14.37 17.10 10.31
CA ARG A 273 -14.88 17.62 11.56
C ARG A 273 -13.77 17.72 12.59
N GLU A 274 -13.57 18.90 13.10
CA GLU A 274 -12.67 19.20 14.21
C GLU A 274 -13.49 19.50 15.46
N GLY A 275 -13.04 19.00 16.61
CA GLY A 275 -13.78 19.09 17.86
C GLY A 275 -15.08 18.26 17.82
N GLY A 276 -15.08 17.14 18.45
CA GLY A 276 -16.24 16.25 18.45
C GLY A 276 -16.13 15.19 19.52
N ASP A 277 -17.16 14.36 19.58
CA ASP A 277 -17.18 13.19 20.45
C ASP A 277 -16.93 11.90 19.67
N VAL A 278 -16.52 10.86 20.34
CA VAL A 278 -16.30 9.52 19.78
C VAL A 278 -17.59 8.97 19.18
N ASP A 279 -18.74 9.31 19.76
CA ASP A 279 -20.06 8.82 19.29
C ASP A 279 -20.38 9.33 17.89
N ALA A 280 -19.96 10.56 17.54
CA ALA A 280 -20.12 11.07 16.19
C ALA A 280 -19.26 10.32 15.17
N VAL A 281 -18.01 9.97 15.53
CA VAL A 281 -17.13 9.12 14.72
C VAL A 281 -17.80 7.75 14.50
N VAL A 282 -18.27 7.13 15.57
CA VAL A 282 -18.91 5.81 15.54
C VAL A 282 -20.20 5.83 14.73
N ARG A 283 -21.09 6.82 14.93
CA ARG A 283 -22.31 6.98 14.12
C ARG A 283 -21.96 7.08 12.64
N SER A 284 -20.97 7.88 12.27
CA SER A 284 -20.53 7.98 10.87
C SER A 284 -19.97 6.65 10.34
N ALA A 285 -19.25 5.91 11.16
CA ALA A 285 -18.69 4.61 10.76
C ALA A 285 -19.76 3.54 10.53
N VAL A 286 -20.80 3.46 11.41
CA VAL A 286 -21.82 2.41 11.35
C VAL A 286 -23.00 2.76 10.46
N GLN A 287 -23.39 4.05 10.34
CA GLN A 287 -24.54 4.50 9.55
C GLN A 287 -24.12 5.10 8.21
N GLY A 288 -22.87 5.57 8.11
CA GLY A 288 -22.36 6.28 6.93
C GLY A 288 -22.71 7.76 6.93
N ARG A 289 -22.24 8.46 5.90
CA ARG A 289 -22.59 9.83 5.57
C ARG A 289 -22.92 9.96 4.08
N GLY A 290 -24.05 10.57 3.74
CA GLY A 290 -24.37 10.94 2.36
C GLY A 290 -24.30 9.80 1.32
N GLY A 291 -24.54 8.55 1.71
CA GLY A 291 -24.43 7.39 0.82
C GLY A 291 -22.99 6.88 0.60
N MET A 292 -21.98 7.47 1.26
CA MET A 292 -20.62 6.98 1.21
C MET A 292 -20.49 5.63 1.91
N ALA A 293 -19.52 4.81 1.47
CA ALA A 293 -19.25 3.51 2.07
C ALA A 293 -19.01 3.62 3.59
N SER A 294 -19.58 2.70 4.34
CA SER A 294 -19.49 2.60 5.80
C SER A 294 -19.71 1.15 6.21
N TYR A 295 -19.69 0.86 7.51
CA TYR A 295 -20.05 -0.47 8.02
C TYR A 295 -21.55 -0.80 7.89
N ALA A 296 -22.39 0.13 7.44
CA ALA A 296 -23.79 -0.17 7.16
C ALA A 296 -23.96 -1.26 6.11
N ALA A 297 -23.19 -1.19 5.00
CA ALA A 297 -23.23 -2.22 3.95
C ALA A 297 -22.81 -3.60 4.47
N TYR A 298 -21.76 -3.65 5.30
CA TYR A 298 -21.33 -4.87 5.98
C TYR A 298 -22.43 -5.41 6.90
N ALA A 299 -23.02 -4.55 7.72
CA ALA A 299 -24.10 -4.91 8.64
C ALA A 299 -25.31 -5.49 7.91
N GLU A 300 -25.70 -4.88 6.80
CA GLU A 300 -26.81 -5.36 5.95
C GLU A 300 -26.56 -6.76 5.39
N VAL A 301 -25.38 -7.00 4.82
CA VAL A 301 -25.01 -8.31 4.27
C VAL A 301 -24.92 -9.37 5.36
N LEU A 302 -24.39 -9.01 6.55
CA LEU A 302 -24.31 -9.91 7.69
C LEU A 302 -25.69 -10.33 8.19
N GLN A 303 -26.64 -9.38 8.30
CA GLN A 303 -27.99 -9.62 8.80
C GLN A 303 -28.86 -10.44 7.85
N ARG A 304 -28.69 -10.32 6.53
CA ARG A 304 -29.49 -11.06 5.54
C ARG A 304 -29.51 -12.58 5.79
N HIS A 305 -28.45 -13.16 6.30
CA HIS A 305 -28.34 -14.60 6.58
C HIS A 305 -28.21 -14.94 8.06
N GLY A 306 -27.92 -13.97 8.93
CA GLY A 306 -27.72 -14.19 10.38
C GLY A 306 -29.00 -14.27 11.20
N GLN A 307 -30.14 -13.78 10.68
CA GLN A 307 -31.42 -13.74 11.41
C GLN A 307 -32.43 -14.82 11.01
N GLY A 308 -32.09 -15.67 10.05
CA GLY A 308 -32.95 -16.79 9.65
C GLY A 308 -32.98 -17.86 10.73
N LYS A 309 -34.00 -17.84 11.60
CA LYS A 309 -34.30 -18.93 12.50
C LYS A 309 -34.34 -20.25 11.71
N GLY A 310 -33.27 -21.05 11.75
CA GLY A 310 -33.23 -22.42 11.26
C GLY A 310 -33.05 -22.65 9.76
N ARG A 311 -32.81 -21.62 8.95
CA ARG A 311 -32.44 -21.83 7.54
C ARG A 311 -30.93 -21.65 7.37
N GLY A 312 -30.21 -22.77 7.42
CA GLY A 312 -28.85 -22.84 6.91
C GLY A 312 -28.80 -22.51 5.41
N PHE A 313 -27.61 -22.34 4.87
CA PHE A 313 -27.41 -22.18 3.43
C PHE A 313 -27.87 -23.45 2.69
N ALA A 314 -28.50 -23.31 1.54
CA ALA A 314 -28.96 -24.43 0.75
C ALA A 314 -27.77 -25.25 0.16
N SER A 315 -26.62 -24.62 0.00
CA SER A 315 -25.39 -25.26 -0.48
C SER A 315 -24.13 -24.58 0.08
N GLU A 316 -23.03 -25.30 0.04
CA GLU A 316 -21.71 -24.75 0.39
C GLU A 316 -21.31 -23.60 -0.54
N ALA A 317 -21.69 -23.67 -1.82
CA ALA A 317 -21.42 -22.60 -2.78
C ALA A 317 -22.13 -21.29 -2.39
N GLU A 318 -23.39 -21.35 -1.93
CA GLU A 318 -24.14 -20.20 -1.44
C GLU A 318 -23.48 -19.61 -0.17
N HIS A 319 -23.04 -20.46 0.75
CA HIS A 319 -22.30 -20.05 1.92
C HIS A 319 -20.99 -19.33 1.54
N TRP A 320 -20.20 -19.87 0.64
CA TRP A 320 -18.98 -19.23 0.15
C TRP A 320 -19.25 -17.88 -0.53
N GLN A 321 -20.34 -17.78 -1.27
CA GLN A 321 -20.75 -16.52 -1.90
C GLN A 321 -21.09 -15.46 -0.86
N TRP A 322 -21.85 -15.84 0.19
CA TRP A 322 -22.16 -14.95 1.29
C TRP A 322 -20.91 -14.51 2.06
N VAL A 323 -20.00 -15.43 2.38
CA VAL A 323 -18.72 -15.11 3.05
C VAL A 323 -17.94 -14.06 2.25
N ARG A 324 -17.83 -14.25 0.93
CA ARG A 324 -17.19 -13.27 0.04
C ARG A 324 -17.89 -11.91 0.06
N ALA A 325 -19.20 -11.91 0.04
CA ALA A 325 -19.99 -10.68 0.08
C ALA A 325 -19.79 -9.90 1.41
N VAL A 326 -19.73 -10.60 2.55
CA VAL A 326 -19.45 -10.00 3.87
C VAL A 326 -18.05 -9.38 3.89
N LEU A 327 -17.02 -10.11 3.45
CA LEU A 327 -15.64 -9.63 3.40
C LEU A 327 -15.51 -8.43 2.45
N ALA A 328 -16.10 -8.50 1.27
CA ALA A 328 -16.08 -7.42 0.29
C ALA A 328 -16.80 -6.16 0.80
N ALA A 329 -17.95 -6.30 1.45
CA ALA A 329 -18.69 -5.18 2.03
C ALA A 329 -17.90 -4.52 3.17
N PHE A 330 -17.23 -5.33 4.01
CA PHE A 330 -16.39 -4.83 5.10
C PHE A 330 -15.17 -4.06 4.57
N ASP A 331 -14.55 -4.54 3.49
CA ASP A 331 -13.36 -3.90 2.90
C ASP A 331 -13.63 -2.57 2.17
N ARG A 332 -14.88 -2.20 1.94
CA ARG A 332 -15.22 -0.91 1.33
C ARG A 332 -14.90 0.29 2.22
N TYR A 333 -14.96 0.13 3.54
CA TYR A 333 -14.75 1.21 4.52
C TYR A 333 -13.67 0.84 5.52
N ARG A 334 -12.89 1.83 5.95
CA ARG A 334 -11.91 1.62 7.02
C ARG A 334 -11.75 2.84 7.92
N LEU A 335 -11.79 2.58 9.24
CA LEU A 335 -11.48 3.57 10.27
C LEU A 335 -10.00 3.48 10.62
N LEU A 336 -9.25 4.54 10.33
CA LEU A 336 -7.80 4.62 10.56
C LEU A 336 -7.49 5.56 11.72
N CYS A 337 -6.67 5.10 12.66
CA CYS A 337 -6.29 5.86 13.84
C CYS A 337 -4.80 6.21 13.80
N ALA A 338 -4.46 7.38 14.31
CA ALA A 338 -3.07 7.77 14.52
C ALA A 338 -2.43 6.98 15.67
N VAL A 339 -3.19 6.67 16.71
CA VAL A 339 -2.71 6.03 17.96
C VAL A 339 -3.44 4.73 18.25
N ARG A 340 -2.84 3.89 19.14
CA ARG A 340 -3.44 2.60 19.54
C ARG A 340 -4.41 2.76 20.71
N ASP A 341 -4.01 3.53 21.71
CA ASP A 341 -4.67 3.63 22.99
C ASP A 341 -5.55 4.87 23.11
N GLY A 342 -6.39 4.92 24.16
CA GLY A 342 -7.32 6.03 24.39
C GLY A 342 -8.66 5.87 23.66
N ALA A 343 -9.59 6.78 23.96
CA ALA A 343 -10.94 6.76 23.37
C ALA A 343 -10.92 6.99 21.86
N TRP A 344 -10.02 7.84 21.37
CA TRP A 344 -9.79 8.18 19.98
C TRP A 344 -8.77 7.28 19.28
N GLY A 345 -8.27 6.25 19.98
CA GLY A 345 -7.34 5.26 19.46
C GLY A 345 -8.04 3.99 18.99
N VAL A 346 -7.25 3.06 18.45
CA VAL A 346 -7.73 1.78 17.91
C VAL A 346 -8.56 1.01 18.95
N ALA A 347 -8.06 0.89 20.19
CA ALA A 347 -8.71 0.12 21.23
C ALA A 347 -10.06 0.70 21.65
N GLY A 348 -10.13 2.03 21.79
CA GLY A 348 -11.36 2.75 22.13
C GLY A 348 -12.41 2.65 21.03
N LEU A 349 -12.01 2.97 19.80
CA LEU A 349 -12.92 2.98 18.66
C LEU A 349 -13.42 1.58 18.29
N ASN A 350 -12.59 0.52 18.40
CA ASN A 350 -13.06 -0.84 18.20
C ASN A 350 -14.18 -1.19 19.18
N ARG A 351 -14.00 -0.88 20.48
CA ARG A 351 -15.05 -1.11 21.51
C ARG A 351 -16.31 -0.30 21.24
N ALA A 352 -16.17 0.96 20.87
CA ALA A 352 -17.31 1.84 20.63
C ALA A 352 -18.11 1.40 19.40
N VAL A 353 -17.44 0.95 18.31
CA VAL A 353 -18.11 0.39 17.11
C VAL A 353 -18.80 -0.93 17.45
N GLU A 354 -18.16 -1.83 18.22
CA GLU A 354 -18.79 -3.07 18.68
C GLU A 354 -20.07 -2.79 19.47
N GLN A 355 -20.02 -1.85 20.42
CA GLN A 355 -21.18 -1.46 21.23
C GLN A 355 -22.30 -0.88 20.38
N ALA A 356 -21.99 -0.03 19.42
CA ALA A 356 -22.98 0.53 18.51
C ALA A 356 -23.64 -0.54 17.63
N LEU A 357 -22.86 -1.45 17.04
CA LEU A 357 -23.39 -2.56 16.24
C LEU A 357 -24.23 -3.53 17.07
N GLN A 358 -23.86 -3.75 18.32
CA GLN A 358 -24.64 -4.56 19.26
C GLN A 358 -25.97 -3.87 19.61
N ALA A 359 -25.95 -2.57 19.91
CA ALA A 359 -27.16 -1.80 20.18
C ALA A 359 -28.13 -1.77 18.98
N MET A 360 -27.58 -1.79 17.76
CA MET A 360 -28.36 -1.89 16.51
C MET A 360 -28.85 -3.33 16.22
N GLY A 361 -28.48 -4.32 17.04
CA GLY A 361 -28.84 -5.72 16.80
C GLY A 361 -28.12 -6.37 15.62
N VAL A 362 -27.01 -5.77 15.12
CA VAL A 362 -26.23 -6.30 13.99
C VAL A 362 -25.35 -7.47 14.44
N ILE A 363 -24.73 -7.33 15.60
CA ILE A 363 -23.90 -8.37 16.22
C ILE A 363 -24.44 -8.73 17.60
N ARG A 364 -24.11 -9.95 18.06
CA ARG A 364 -24.40 -10.43 19.41
C ARG A 364 -23.10 -10.90 20.05
N LYS A 365 -22.53 -10.05 20.88
CA LYS A 365 -21.26 -10.32 21.56
C LYS A 365 -21.50 -10.95 22.93
N GLU A 366 -21.40 -12.27 23.01
CA GLU A 366 -21.51 -13.05 24.27
C GLU A 366 -20.13 -13.48 24.80
N GLY A 367 -19.07 -13.30 24.02
CA GLY A 367 -17.72 -13.69 24.37
C GLY A 367 -16.69 -13.02 23.49
N GLU A 368 -15.46 -13.54 23.50
CA GLU A 368 -14.40 -13.02 22.64
C GLU A 368 -14.74 -13.25 21.16
N TRP A 369 -15.22 -14.43 20.81
CA TRP A 369 -15.61 -14.79 19.45
C TRP A 369 -17.12 -14.65 19.27
N TYR A 370 -17.51 -13.87 18.28
CA TYR A 370 -18.91 -13.66 17.89
C TYR A 370 -19.02 -13.54 16.37
N MET A 371 -20.16 -13.88 15.83
CA MET A 371 -20.45 -13.75 14.40
C MET A 371 -20.32 -12.28 13.94
N GLY A 372 -19.56 -12.07 12.88
CA GLY A 372 -19.29 -10.75 12.34
C GLY A 372 -18.13 -10.02 13.01
N ARG A 373 -17.33 -10.65 13.88
CA ARG A 373 -16.12 -10.04 14.40
C ARG A 373 -15.06 -9.96 13.30
N PRO A 374 -14.66 -8.76 12.85
CA PRO A 374 -13.46 -8.63 12.01
C PRO A 374 -12.22 -8.77 12.87
N VAL A 375 -11.28 -9.57 12.41
CA VAL A 375 -10.00 -9.77 13.13
C VAL A 375 -8.83 -9.48 12.21
N MET A 376 -7.78 -8.89 12.77
CA MET A 376 -6.49 -8.72 12.12
C MET A 376 -5.46 -9.63 12.80
N ILE A 377 -4.73 -10.39 11.99
CA ILE A 377 -3.61 -11.20 12.45
C ILE A 377 -2.47 -10.28 12.88
N THR A 378 -1.91 -10.52 14.06
CA THR A 378 -0.83 -9.69 14.62
C THR A 378 0.55 -10.37 14.54
N ARG A 379 0.60 -11.68 14.22
CA ARG A 379 1.83 -12.44 14.05
C ARG A 379 1.69 -13.46 12.93
N ASN A 380 2.76 -13.64 12.15
CA ASN A 380 2.81 -14.65 11.09
C ASN A 380 2.66 -16.05 11.68
N ASP A 381 1.81 -16.88 11.06
CA ASP A 381 1.68 -18.30 11.32
C ASP A 381 1.65 -19.06 9.98
N ALA A 382 2.81 -19.57 9.56
CA ALA A 382 2.96 -20.28 8.31
C ALA A 382 2.20 -21.62 8.28
N GLN A 383 1.97 -22.27 9.44
CA GLN A 383 1.23 -23.52 9.51
C GLN A 383 -0.27 -23.31 9.31
N LEU A 384 -0.76 -22.14 9.72
CA LEU A 384 -2.15 -21.73 9.49
C LEU A 384 -2.32 -20.99 8.16
N GLY A 385 -1.25 -20.65 7.46
CA GLY A 385 -1.29 -19.87 6.23
C GLY A 385 -1.79 -18.44 6.43
N VAL A 386 -1.58 -17.85 7.60
CA VAL A 386 -2.00 -16.47 7.90
C VAL A 386 -0.80 -15.60 8.27
N PHE A 387 -0.86 -14.33 7.88
CA PHE A 387 0.26 -13.40 8.02
C PHE A 387 -0.16 -12.13 8.75
N ASN A 388 0.81 -11.49 9.40
CA ASN A 388 0.60 -10.22 10.09
C ASN A 388 -0.01 -9.17 9.15
N GLY A 389 -1.14 -8.60 9.57
CA GLY A 389 -1.91 -7.64 8.78
C GLY A 389 -3.04 -8.27 7.95
N ASP A 390 -3.14 -9.60 7.86
CA ASP A 390 -4.28 -10.24 7.23
C ASP A 390 -5.55 -9.94 8.04
N ILE A 391 -6.61 -9.55 7.33
CA ILE A 391 -7.92 -9.27 7.92
C ILE A 391 -8.88 -10.36 7.50
N GLY A 392 -9.52 -10.96 8.50
CA GLY A 392 -10.54 -11.98 8.32
C GLY A 392 -11.81 -11.65 9.09
N MET A 393 -12.86 -12.42 8.83
CA MET A 393 -14.16 -12.29 9.46
C MET A 393 -14.56 -13.59 10.17
N ALA A 394 -14.94 -13.51 11.43
CA ALA A 394 -15.49 -14.64 12.16
C ALA A 394 -16.94 -14.89 11.73
N LEU A 395 -17.19 -16.00 11.06
CA LEU A 395 -18.50 -16.36 10.53
C LEU A 395 -18.81 -17.85 10.84
N PRO A 396 -20.10 -18.26 10.86
CA PRO A 396 -20.50 -19.64 11.02
C PRO A 396 -19.87 -20.55 9.99
N SER A 397 -19.49 -21.76 10.39
CA SER A 397 -19.04 -22.80 9.46
C SER A 397 -20.24 -23.40 8.72
N PHE A 398 -20.09 -23.74 7.44
CA PHE A 398 -21.14 -24.44 6.69
C PHE A 398 -21.48 -25.79 7.30
N ALA A 399 -20.45 -26.58 7.68
CA ALA A 399 -20.64 -27.92 8.22
C ALA A 399 -21.27 -27.94 9.64
N ASP A 400 -21.02 -26.89 10.45
CA ASP A 400 -21.54 -26.76 11.79
C ASP A 400 -21.76 -25.27 12.11
N PRO A 401 -22.96 -24.73 11.88
CA PRO A 401 -23.29 -23.32 12.08
C PRO A 401 -23.10 -22.82 13.52
N ALA A 402 -23.05 -23.72 14.51
CA ALA A 402 -22.76 -23.36 15.91
C ALA A 402 -21.27 -23.02 16.13
N ARG A 403 -20.39 -23.43 15.21
CA ARG A 403 -18.95 -23.17 15.29
C ARG A 403 -18.57 -22.02 14.38
N LEU A 404 -17.81 -21.08 14.92
CA LEU A 404 -17.22 -19.99 14.15
C LEU A 404 -15.86 -20.40 13.56
N ARG A 405 -15.62 -19.92 12.34
CA ARG A 405 -14.32 -19.93 11.69
C ARG A 405 -13.99 -18.50 11.24
N VAL A 406 -12.72 -18.19 11.14
CA VAL A 406 -12.29 -16.93 10.56
C VAL A 406 -11.96 -17.18 9.10
N TYR A 407 -12.59 -16.42 8.22
CA TYR A 407 -12.44 -16.48 6.77
C TYR A 407 -11.60 -15.31 6.29
N PHE A 408 -10.63 -15.59 5.42
CA PHE A 408 -9.71 -14.63 4.83
C PHE A 408 -9.80 -14.72 3.31
N MET A 409 -9.61 -13.58 2.63
CA MET A 409 -9.34 -13.57 1.18
C MET A 409 -7.85 -13.66 0.94
N GLN A 410 -7.40 -14.66 0.18
CA GLN A 410 -6.03 -14.82 -0.30
C GLN A 410 -6.03 -14.78 -1.85
N GLY A 411 -5.86 -13.58 -2.41
CA GLY A 411 -6.16 -13.35 -3.81
C GLY A 411 -7.66 -13.57 -4.08
N GLU A 412 -8.00 -14.46 -4.99
CA GLU A 412 -9.40 -14.83 -5.29
C GLU A 412 -9.92 -16.03 -4.47
N GLN A 413 -9.05 -16.67 -3.71
CA GLN A 413 -9.40 -17.86 -2.92
C GLN A 413 -9.80 -17.48 -1.50
N LEU A 414 -10.79 -18.20 -0.97
CA LEU A 414 -11.15 -18.14 0.44
C LEU A 414 -10.32 -19.15 1.22
N HIS A 415 -9.67 -18.67 2.25
CA HIS A 415 -8.99 -19.47 3.26
C HIS A 415 -9.71 -19.33 4.59
N HIS A 416 -9.79 -20.39 5.39
CA HIS A 416 -10.44 -20.31 6.70
C HIS A 416 -9.69 -21.08 7.77
N VAL A 417 -9.72 -20.54 9.00
CA VAL A 417 -9.07 -21.13 10.17
C VAL A 417 -10.08 -21.22 11.32
N SER A 418 -9.98 -22.28 12.11
CA SER A 418 -10.77 -22.39 13.34
C SER A 418 -10.37 -21.30 14.33
N THR A 419 -11.36 -20.68 14.98
CA THR A 419 -11.12 -19.64 16.02
C THR A 419 -10.23 -20.14 17.15
N ALA A 420 -10.35 -21.42 17.54
CA ALA A 420 -9.53 -22.03 18.59
C ALA A 420 -8.02 -22.12 18.25
N ARG A 421 -7.64 -22.01 16.99
CA ARG A 421 -6.24 -22.04 16.55
C ARG A 421 -5.62 -20.65 16.40
N LEU A 422 -6.42 -19.59 16.48
CA LEU A 422 -5.97 -18.21 16.30
C LEU A 422 -5.70 -17.55 17.65
N ALA A 423 -4.42 -17.52 18.06
CA ALA A 423 -4.00 -16.92 19.32
C ALA A 423 -3.60 -15.44 19.21
N HIS A 424 -3.16 -15.01 18.04
CA HIS A 424 -2.59 -13.66 17.83
C HIS A 424 -3.47 -12.83 16.92
N VAL A 425 -4.58 -12.32 17.46
CA VAL A 425 -5.57 -11.52 16.72
C VAL A 425 -5.99 -10.27 17.50
N GLU A 426 -6.37 -9.23 16.78
CA GLU A 426 -7.01 -8.03 17.33
C GLU A 426 -8.32 -7.77 16.56
N THR A 427 -9.33 -7.19 17.23
CA THR A 427 -10.55 -6.71 16.53
C THR A 427 -10.18 -5.59 15.56
N ALA A 428 -10.77 -5.59 14.36
CA ALA A 428 -10.29 -4.78 13.23
C ALA A 428 -11.33 -3.87 12.58
N PHE A 429 -12.31 -3.35 13.33
CA PHE A 429 -13.13 -2.23 12.84
C PHE A 429 -12.29 -0.97 12.69
N ALA A 430 -11.41 -0.70 13.64
CA ALA A 430 -10.40 0.35 13.58
C ALA A 430 -9.00 -0.26 13.57
N MET A 431 -8.08 0.38 12.86
CA MET A 431 -6.66 0.01 12.81
C MET A 431 -5.78 1.24 12.73
N THR A 432 -4.47 1.09 13.01
CA THR A 432 -3.55 2.21 12.81
C THR A 432 -3.29 2.48 11.33
N VAL A 433 -2.95 3.73 11.00
CA VAL A 433 -2.52 4.10 9.64
C VAL A 433 -1.35 3.22 9.18
N HIS A 434 -0.40 2.88 10.05
CA HIS A 434 0.72 1.98 9.73
C HIS A 434 0.25 0.60 9.26
N LYS A 435 -0.75 0.03 9.93
CA LYS A 435 -1.30 -1.29 9.57
C LYS A 435 -2.10 -1.27 8.27
N SER A 436 -2.50 -0.11 7.78
CA SER A 436 -3.19 0.05 6.51
C SER A 436 -2.26 0.16 5.29
N GLN A 437 -0.94 0.22 5.50
CA GLN A 437 0.03 0.29 4.39
C GLN A 437 -0.14 -0.92 3.46
N GLY A 438 0.00 -0.70 2.15
CA GLY A 438 -0.29 -1.71 1.12
C GLY A 438 -1.79 -1.98 0.91
N SER A 439 -2.71 -1.34 1.66
CA SER A 439 -4.16 -1.48 1.50
C SER A 439 -4.80 -0.19 1.00
N GLU A 440 -5.99 -0.31 0.41
CA GLU A 440 -6.78 0.82 -0.07
C GLU A 440 -8.26 0.49 0.09
N PHE A 441 -9.07 1.51 0.38
CA PHE A 441 -10.49 1.38 0.68
C PHE A 441 -11.30 2.34 -0.18
N GLU A 442 -12.56 2.03 -0.41
CA GLU A 442 -13.47 2.94 -1.12
C GLU A 442 -13.65 4.24 -0.35
N HIS A 443 -13.86 4.13 0.96
CA HIS A 443 -13.93 5.25 1.89
C HIS A 443 -13.01 5.03 3.09
N THR A 444 -12.18 6.00 3.40
CA THR A 444 -11.29 6.00 4.56
C THR A 444 -11.68 7.13 5.50
N ALA A 445 -11.86 6.82 6.78
CA ALA A 445 -12.00 7.80 7.83
C ALA A 445 -10.71 7.84 8.69
N LEU A 446 -10.03 8.97 8.70
CA LEU A 446 -8.83 9.19 9.50
C LEU A 446 -9.18 9.92 10.80
N VAL A 447 -8.73 9.34 11.92
CA VAL A 447 -8.98 9.86 13.27
C VAL A 447 -7.66 10.33 13.88
N LEU A 448 -7.61 11.63 14.21
CA LEU A 448 -6.47 12.28 14.87
C LEU A 448 -6.82 12.53 16.33
N ALA A 449 -6.06 11.93 17.24
CA ALA A 449 -6.20 12.08 18.69
C ALA A 449 -5.26 13.16 19.23
N ALA A 450 -5.69 13.94 20.21
CA ALA A 450 -4.88 14.97 20.84
C ALA A 450 -3.62 14.39 21.53
N GLN A 451 -3.73 13.20 22.07
CA GLN A 451 -2.61 12.47 22.68
C GLN A 451 -1.61 11.90 21.66
N GLY A 452 -1.80 12.15 20.36
CA GLY A 452 -0.94 11.61 19.30
C GLY A 452 0.51 12.09 19.34
N GLY A 453 0.77 13.26 19.91
CA GLY A 453 2.11 13.78 20.11
C GLY A 453 3.02 13.64 18.86
N ASN A 454 4.20 13.09 19.05
CA ASN A 454 5.20 12.88 17.99
C ASN A 454 4.79 11.85 16.91
N VAL A 455 3.71 11.11 17.11
CA VAL A 455 3.19 10.16 16.10
C VAL A 455 2.44 10.91 15.00
N LEU A 456 1.83 12.07 15.33
CA LEU A 456 1.15 12.91 14.35
C LEU A 456 2.18 13.59 13.46
N SER A 457 2.34 13.09 12.26
CA SER A 457 3.26 13.61 11.26
C SER A 457 2.57 13.84 9.93
N ARG A 458 3.21 14.62 9.07
CA ARG A 458 2.78 14.86 7.69
C ARG A 458 2.60 13.57 6.93
N GLU A 459 3.57 12.67 7.03
CA GLU A 459 3.59 11.37 6.36
C GLU A 459 2.45 10.46 6.85
N LEU A 460 2.09 10.55 8.14
CA LEU A 460 0.95 9.81 8.69
C LEU A 460 -0.36 10.28 8.04
N VAL A 461 -0.58 11.58 8.00
CA VAL A 461 -1.78 12.17 7.39
C VAL A 461 -1.83 11.88 5.91
N TYR A 462 -0.72 12.09 5.19
CA TYR A 462 -0.60 11.77 3.77
C TYR A 462 -0.91 10.30 3.49
N THR A 463 -0.33 9.39 4.28
CA THR A 463 -0.60 7.95 4.15
C THR A 463 -2.07 7.63 4.39
N GLY A 464 -2.70 8.22 5.41
CA GLY A 464 -4.12 8.04 5.69
C GLY A 464 -5.04 8.51 4.56
N ILE A 465 -4.77 9.70 3.99
CA ILE A 465 -5.51 10.25 2.85
C ILE A 465 -5.39 9.33 1.63
N THR A 466 -4.18 8.88 1.34
CA THR A 466 -3.88 8.06 0.15
C THR A 466 -4.40 6.63 0.22
N ARG A 467 -5.00 6.20 1.36
CA ARG A 467 -5.74 4.93 1.44
C ARG A 467 -7.15 5.05 0.85
N ALA A 468 -7.68 6.26 0.70
CA ALA A 468 -9.02 6.49 0.16
C ALA A 468 -9.02 6.44 -1.37
N ARG A 469 -10.02 5.76 -1.96
CA ARG A 469 -10.22 5.70 -3.41
C ARG A 469 -11.32 6.64 -3.91
N LYS A 470 -12.43 6.79 -3.16
CA LYS A 470 -13.60 7.56 -3.57
C LYS A 470 -14.03 8.60 -2.53
N ALA A 471 -13.79 8.33 -1.24
CA ALA A 471 -14.19 9.25 -0.19
C ALA A 471 -13.18 9.24 0.97
N PHE A 472 -12.95 10.41 1.53
CA PHE A 472 -12.11 10.60 2.70
C PHE A 472 -12.85 11.43 3.75
N SER A 473 -12.79 11.00 5.00
CA SER A 473 -13.31 11.74 6.16
C SER A 473 -12.19 11.97 7.17
N LEU A 474 -12.06 13.21 7.63
CA LEU A 474 -11.15 13.58 8.71
C LEU A 474 -11.93 13.85 10.00
N TRP A 475 -11.50 13.22 11.06
CA TRP A 475 -11.98 13.45 12.42
C TRP A 475 -10.81 13.88 13.30
N ALA A 476 -10.87 15.06 13.87
CA ALA A 476 -9.87 15.57 14.79
C ALA A 476 -10.50 15.81 16.17
N GLU A 477 -9.91 15.24 17.22
CA GLU A 477 -10.40 15.37 18.60
C GLU A 477 -10.47 16.83 19.02
N VAL A 478 -9.44 17.61 18.68
CA VAL A 478 -9.39 19.06 18.92
C VAL A 478 -9.03 19.81 17.64
N PRO A 479 -9.45 21.07 17.50
CA PRO A 479 -9.08 21.90 16.35
C PRO A 479 -7.58 22.05 16.18
N GLY A 480 -7.14 22.14 14.93
CA GLY A 480 -5.74 22.41 14.58
C GLY A 480 -4.81 21.21 14.56
N LEU A 481 -5.26 19.99 14.91
CA LEU A 481 -4.42 18.77 14.86
C LEU A 481 -3.89 18.48 13.45
N LEU A 482 -4.70 18.70 12.43
CA LEU A 482 -4.25 18.52 11.04
C LEU A 482 -3.10 19.48 10.71
N VAL A 483 -3.26 20.76 11.04
CA VAL A 483 -2.24 21.80 10.79
C VAL A 483 -0.95 21.47 11.54
N SER A 484 -1.08 21.06 12.80
CA SER A 484 0.07 20.63 13.62
C SER A 484 0.80 19.43 12.99
N ALA A 485 0.05 18.40 12.56
CA ALA A 485 0.63 17.23 11.93
C ALA A 485 1.33 17.58 10.60
N MET A 486 0.76 18.46 9.80
CA MET A 486 1.37 18.94 8.55
C MET A 486 2.68 19.71 8.78
N GLY A 487 2.76 20.44 9.89
CA GLY A 487 3.97 21.15 10.32
C GLY A 487 5.06 20.25 10.91
N SER A 488 4.78 18.98 11.12
CA SER A 488 5.66 18.00 11.79
C SER A 488 6.11 16.90 10.83
N PRO A 489 7.11 17.15 9.95
CA PRO A 489 7.66 16.09 9.12
C PRO A 489 8.41 15.07 9.99
N THR A 490 8.32 13.80 9.63
CA THR A 490 9.05 12.73 10.33
C THR A 490 10.55 12.92 10.13
N GLN A 491 11.27 13.23 11.20
CA GLN A 491 12.72 13.30 11.18
C GLN A 491 13.29 11.96 11.63
N ARG A 492 13.87 11.19 10.70
CA ARG A 492 14.57 9.94 10.99
C ARG A 492 15.96 10.00 10.38
N SER A 493 16.97 9.89 11.21
CA SER A 493 18.36 9.80 10.77
C SER A 493 18.73 8.32 10.61
N SER A 494 19.11 7.92 9.40
CA SER A 494 19.66 6.59 9.13
C SER A 494 21.19 6.56 9.12
N GLY A 495 21.82 7.73 9.07
CA GLY A 495 23.27 7.86 8.79
C GLY A 495 23.62 7.53 7.32
N LEU A 496 22.71 6.99 6.53
CA LEU A 496 22.94 6.57 5.15
C LEU A 496 23.39 7.72 4.26
N LEU A 497 22.74 8.88 4.35
CA LEU A 497 23.12 10.07 3.58
C LEU A 497 24.56 10.51 3.86
N GLY A 498 24.95 10.56 5.16
CA GLY A 498 26.31 10.92 5.52
C GLY A 498 27.37 9.89 5.04
N PHE A 499 27.01 8.63 4.91
CA PHE A 499 27.86 7.62 4.28
C PHE A 499 27.97 7.83 2.77
N MET A 500 26.86 8.11 2.10
CA MET A 500 26.81 8.33 0.65
C MET A 500 27.58 9.59 0.24
N GLU A 501 27.56 10.64 1.05
CA GLU A 501 28.32 11.88 0.82
C GLU A 501 29.83 11.71 1.01
N ARG A 502 30.25 10.84 1.95
CA ARG A 502 31.68 10.53 2.18
C ARG A 502 32.27 9.55 1.19
N ALA A 503 31.45 8.72 0.56
CA ALA A 503 31.89 7.73 -0.42
C ALA A 503 32.12 8.32 -1.84
N GLN A 504 31.98 9.63 -1.99
CA GLN A 504 32.23 10.43 -3.20
C GLN A 504 33.57 11.13 -3.13
#